data_63a6e6372b0b93f03985818f5f0b8e05
#
_entry.id   63a6e6372b0b93f03985818f5f0b8e05
#
_cell.length_a   1.000
_cell.length_b   1.000
_cell.length_c   1.000
_cell.angle_alpha   90.00
_cell.angle_beta   90.00
_cell.angle_gamma   90.00
#
_symmetry.space_group_name_H-M   'P 1'
#
loop_
_entity.id
_entity.type
_entity.pdbx_description
1 polymer ?
#
loop_
_entity_poly.entity_id
_entity_poly.type
_entity_poly.pdbx_seq_one_letter_code
_entity_poly.pdbx_strand_id
1 'polypeptide(L)'
;MAIIISVTNFEKEVMQSKIPVLVDFWAEWCGPCRMLTPVIDELAKEYAGKVKVCKLNVDELSDVASRFGVMSIPTVIVFKEGKVVNQVVGAVPKEKLAGIIDDLLAE
;
A
#
# COMPACT_ATOMS: atom_id res chain seq x y z
N MET A 1 11.87 2.26 -5.70
CA MET A 1 11.66 2.12 -4.24
C MET A 1 10.28 2.57 -3.85
N ALA A 2 9.74 1.97 -2.80
CA ALA A 2 8.42 2.37 -2.30
C ALA A 2 8.51 3.77 -1.66
N ILE A 3 7.43 4.53 -1.82
CA ILE A 3 7.31 5.86 -1.21
C ILE A 3 6.99 5.70 0.27
N ILE A 4 7.78 6.35 1.13
CA ILE A 4 7.53 6.32 2.57
C ILE A 4 6.47 7.37 2.88
N ILE A 5 5.35 6.94 3.46
CA ILE A 5 4.27 7.84 3.82
C ILE A 5 4.51 8.43 5.21
N SER A 6 4.24 9.72 5.33
CA SER A 6 4.35 10.47 6.57
C SER A 6 3.08 11.29 6.78
N VAL A 7 2.98 11.91 7.94
CA VAL A 7 1.86 12.82 8.24
C VAL A 7 1.77 13.94 7.21
N THR A 8 2.93 14.40 6.71
CA THR A 8 2.98 15.56 5.81
C THR A 8 2.69 15.21 4.35
N ASN A 9 2.83 13.95 3.93
CA ASN A 9 2.66 13.60 2.52
C ASN A 9 1.48 12.68 2.23
N PHE A 10 0.81 12.14 3.25
CA PHE A 10 -0.27 11.17 3.03
C PHE A 10 -1.35 11.71 2.11
N GLU A 11 -1.86 12.91 2.39
CA GLU A 11 -2.95 13.48 1.62
C GLU A 11 -2.54 13.65 0.16
N LYS A 12 -1.38 14.25 -0.08
CA LYS A 12 -0.90 14.51 -1.43
C LYS A 12 -0.58 13.23 -2.19
N GLU A 13 0.18 12.33 -1.58
CA GLU A 13 0.66 11.15 -2.28
C GLU A 13 -0.41 10.08 -2.47
N VAL A 14 -1.34 9.95 -1.52
CA VAL A 14 -2.34 8.88 -1.55
C VAL A 14 -3.70 9.40 -1.98
N MET A 15 -4.24 10.37 -1.25
CA MET A 15 -5.62 10.79 -1.46
C MET A 15 -5.81 11.66 -2.71
N GLN A 16 -4.81 12.43 -3.09
CA GLN A 16 -4.86 13.33 -4.24
C GLN A 16 -4.14 12.78 -5.46
N SER A 17 -3.71 11.53 -5.42
CA SER A 17 -3.00 10.92 -6.53
C SER A 17 -3.91 10.75 -7.75
N LYS A 18 -3.37 11.07 -8.93
CA LYS A 18 -4.09 10.90 -10.19
C LYS A 18 -3.93 9.48 -10.76
N ILE A 19 -2.97 8.73 -10.23
CA ILE A 19 -2.76 7.33 -10.61
C ILE A 19 -3.07 6.44 -9.41
N PRO A 20 -3.34 5.15 -9.61
CA PRO A 20 -3.63 4.24 -8.50
C PRO A 20 -2.49 4.19 -7.50
N VAL A 21 -2.81 3.95 -6.23
CA VAL A 21 -1.84 3.90 -5.14
C VAL A 21 -2.05 2.61 -4.37
N LEU A 22 -0.96 1.90 -4.13
CA LEU A 22 -0.94 0.71 -3.27
C LEU A 22 -0.21 1.09 -1.98
N VAL A 23 -0.85 0.92 -0.83
CA VAL A 23 -0.26 1.26 0.47
C VAL A 23 -0.12 0.02 1.31
N ASP A 24 1.11 -0.29 1.71
CA ASP A 24 1.45 -1.37 2.63
C ASP A 24 1.47 -0.81 4.06
N PHE A 25 0.48 -1.20 4.86
CA PHE A 25 0.40 -0.84 6.27
C PHE A 25 1.22 -1.84 7.07
N TRP A 26 2.28 -1.38 7.73
CA TRP A 26 3.26 -2.25 8.38
C TRP A 26 3.75 -1.67 9.71
N ALA A 27 4.49 -2.48 10.47
CA ALA A 27 5.19 -2.03 11.67
C ALA A 27 6.51 -2.80 11.81
N GLU A 28 7.47 -2.22 12.53
CA GLU A 28 8.80 -2.83 12.68
C GLU A 28 8.77 -4.15 13.45
N TRP A 29 7.86 -4.26 14.42
CA TRP A 29 7.73 -5.47 15.26
C TRP A 29 7.00 -6.62 14.57
N CYS A 30 6.53 -6.42 13.37
CA CYS A 30 5.68 -7.36 12.65
C CYS A 30 6.51 -8.28 11.75
N GLY A 31 6.62 -9.56 12.10
CA GLY A 31 7.36 -10.55 11.31
C GLY A 31 6.82 -10.74 9.91
N PRO A 32 5.50 -11.00 9.74
CA PRO A 32 4.93 -11.15 8.40
C PRO A 32 5.10 -9.92 7.52
N CYS A 33 5.14 -8.73 8.10
CA CYS A 33 5.39 -7.50 7.34
C CYS A 33 6.77 -7.52 6.69
N ARG A 34 7.77 -8.08 7.36
CA ARG A 34 9.12 -8.20 6.82
C ARG A 34 9.17 -9.13 5.62
N MET A 35 8.32 -10.17 5.63
CA MET A 35 8.23 -11.10 4.50
C MET A 35 7.64 -10.41 3.27
N LEU A 36 6.76 -9.45 3.48
CA LEU A 36 6.13 -8.73 2.38
C LEU A 36 7.01 -7.62 1.80
N THR A 37 7.98 -7.12 2.57
CA THR A 37 8.84 -6.01 2.14
C THR A 37 9.50 -6.24 0.77
N PRO A 38 10.14 -7.39 0.48
CA PRO A 38 10.72 -7.60 -0.84
C PRO A 38 9.69 -7.55 -1.96
N VAL A 39 8.49 -8.07 -1.70
CA VAL A 39 7.40 -8.05 -2.68
C VAL A 39 7.00 -6.61 -3.00
N ILE A 40 6.84 -5.80 -1.96
CA ILE A 40 6.48 -4.38 -2.13
C ILE A 40 7.56 -3.64 -2.92
N ASP A 41 8.83 -3.89 -2.63
CA ASP A 41 9.93 -3.25 -3.34
C ASP A 41 9.96 -3.67 -4.82
N GLU A 42 9.70 -4.94 -5.12
CA GLU A 42 9.62 -5.41 -6.49
C GLU A 42 8.47 -4.75 -7.24
N LEU A 43 7.30 -4.67 -6.61
CA LEU A 43 6.14 -4.02 -7.22
C LEU A 43 6.41 -2.54 -7.49
N ALA A 44 7.11 -1.86 -6.58
CA ALA A 44 7.46 -0.46 -6.77
C ALA A 44 8.31 -0.25 -8.03
N LYS A 45 9.20 -1.19 -8.33
CA LYS A 45 10.03 -1.12 -9.53
C LYS A 45 9.23 -1.46 -10.78
N GLU A 46 8.44 -2.53 -10.73
CA GLU A 46 7.73 -3.03 -11.91
C GLU A 46 6.63 -2.10 -12.38
N TYR A 47 5.98 -1.40 -11.46
CA TYR A 47 4.86 -0.52 -11.79
C TYR A 47 5.21 0.96 -11.71
N ALA A 48 6.50 1.30 -11.68
CA ALA A 48 6.93 2.70 -11.62
C ALA A 48 6.28 3.51 -12.73
N GLY A 49 5.70 4.65 -12.37
CA GLY A 49 5.00 5.52 -13.31
C GLY A 49 3.55 5.13 -13.60
N LYS A 50 3.14 3.92 -13.25
CA LYS A 50 1.78 3.44 -13.49
C LYS A 50 0.97 3.37 -12.20
N VAL A 51 1.62 2.96 -11.13
CA VAL A 51 1.01 2.86 -9.80
C VAL A 51 2.03 3.35 -8.79
N LYS A 52 1.59 4.14 -7.83
CA LYS A 52 2.45 4.52 -6.70
C LYS A 52 2.41 3.37 -5.71
N VAL A 53 3.57 2.92 -5.27
CA VAL A 53 3.68 1.88 -4.26
C VAL A 53 4.26 2.53 -3.00
N CYS A 54 3.51 2.48 -1.91
CA CYS A 54 3.82 3.21 -0.69
C CYS A 54 3.89 2.29 0.52
N LYS A 55 4.64 2.73 1.54
CA LYS A 55 4.71 2.05 2.83
C LYS A 55 4.29 3.03 3.92
N LEU A 56 3.42 2.58 4.82
CA LEU A 56 2.88 3.39 5.90
C LEU A 56 3.05 2.64 7.23
N ASN A 57 3.84 3.22 8.14
CA ASN A 57 4.06 2.64 9.45
C ASN A 57 2.88 2.98 10.36
N VAL A 58 2.15 1.95 10.81
CA VAL A 58 0.94 2.14 11.60
C VAL A 58 1.21 2.73 12.99
N ASP A 59 2.42 2.57 13.50
CA ASP A 59 2.78 3.16 14.80
C ASP A 59 2.99 4.67 14.68
N GLU A 60 3.41 5.14 13.51
CA GLU A 60 3.61 6.56 13.25
C GLU A 60 2.33 7.26 12.78
N LEU A 61 1.48 6.54 12.04
CA LEU A 61 0.24 7.08 11.48
C LEU A 61 -0.96 6.26 11.95
N SER A 62 -1.10 6.11 13.26
CA SER A 62 -2.18 5.30 13.83
C SER A 62 -3.57 5.83 13.49
N ASP A 63 -3.71 7.15 13.36
CA ASP A 63 -5.00 7.76 13.00
C ASP A 63 -5.41 7.37 11.58
N VAL A 64 -4.44 7.33 10.65
CA VAL A 64 -4.72 6.92 9.27
C VAL A 64 -5.10 5.45 9.22
N ALA A 65 -4.35 4.60 9.94
CA ALA A 65 -4.66 3.17 10.01
C ALA A 65 -6.08 2.94 10.53
N SER A 66 -6.45 3.64 11.61
CA SER A 66 -7.80 3.56 12.17
C SER A 66 -8.86 4.04 11.19
N ARG A 67 -8.58 5.14 10.48
CA ARG A 67 -9.50 5.72 9.49
C ARG A 67 -9.91 4.71 8.42
N PHE A 68 -8.99 3.85 8.01
CA PHE A 68 -9.25 2.86 6.97
C PHE A 68 -9.53 1.46 7.52
N GLY A 69 -9.75 1.34 8.84
CA GLY A 69 -10.14 0.09 9.46
C GLY A 69 -9.06 -0.97 9.47
N VAL A 70 -7.79 -0.57 9.49
CA VAL A 70 -6.67 -1.51 9.54
C VAL A 70 -6.55 -2.04 10.96
N MET A 71 -6.92 -3.31 11.16
CA MET A 71 -6.92 -3.96 12.47
C MET A 71 -5.81 -4.99 12.62
N SER A 72 -5.26 -5.47 11.53
CA SER A 72 -4.14 -6.41 11.54
C SER A 72 -3.17 -6.02 10.43
N ILE A 73 -1.90 -6.42 10.60
CA ILE A 73 -0.84 -6.09 9.65
C ILE A 73 -0.05 -7.35 9.28
N PRO A 74 0.50 -7.39 8.06
CA PRO A 74 0.38 -6.36 7.03
C PRO A 74 -1.02 -6.30 6.44
N THR A 75 -1.45 -5.11 6.07
CA THR A 75 -2.65 -4.90 5.27
C THR A 75 -2.23 -4.04 4.08
N VAL A 76 -2.64 -4.45 2.88
CA VAL A 76 -2.39 -3.68 1.67
C VAL A 76 -3.71 -3.11 1.20
N ILE A 77 -3.78 -1.79 1.06
CA ILE A 77 -4.96 -1.11 0.54
C ILE A 77 -4.60 -0.49 -0.80
N VAL A 78 -5.46 -0.68 -1.79
CA VAL A 78 -5.30 -0.06 -3.11
C VAL A 78 -6.33 1.05 -3.23
N PHE A 79 -5.84 2.23 -3.59
CA PHE A 79 -6.67 3.43 -3.77
C PHE A 79 -6.69 3.81 -5.23
N LYS A 80 -7.83 4.35 -5.68
CA LYS A 80 -7.96 4.97 -7.00
C LYS A 80 -8.76 6.24 -6.84
N GLU A 81 -8.16 7.37 -7.21
CA GLU A 81 -8.79 8.69 -7.11
C GLU A 81 -9.33 8.96 -5.70
N GLY A 82 -8.51 8.64 -4.69
CA GLY A 82 -8.84 8.89 -3.30
C GLY A 82 -9.83 7.92 -2.67
N LYS A 83 -10.18 6.83 -3.37
CA LYS A 83 -11.15 5.85 -2.87
C LYS A 83 -10.50 4.48 -2.74
N VAL A 84 -10.86 3.76 -1.69
CA VAL A 84 -10.41 2.37 -1.51
C VAL A 84 -11.11 1.49 -2.53
N VAL A 85 -10.34 0.80 -3.37
CA VAL A 85 -10.89 -0.12 -4.37
C VAL A 85 -10.55 -1.57 -4.07
N ASN A 86 -9.58 -1.83 -3.21
CA ASN A 86 -9.25 -3.19 -2.78
C ASN A 86 -8.52 -3.16 -1.45
N GLN A 87 -8.61 -4.25 -0.69
CA GLN A 87 -7.93 -4.40 0.59
C GLN A 87 -7.58 -5.87 0.79
N VAL A 88 -6.31 -6.13 1.11
CA VAL A 88 -5.80 -7.49 1.28
C VAL A 88 -5.06 -7.57 2.62
N VAL A 89 -5.41 -8.54 3.45
CA VAL A 89 -4.79 -8.74 4.76
C VAL A 89 -3.83 -9.92 4.70
N GLY A 90 -2.64 -9.74 5.26
CA GLY A 90 -1.65 -10.79 5.38
C GLY A 90 -0.51 -10.70 4.36
N ALA A 91 0.53 -11.50 4.58
CA ALA A 91 1.70 -11.56 3.72
C ALA A 91 1.39 -12.46 2.51
N VAL A 92 0.62 -11.93 1.58
CA VAL A 92 0.18 -12.69 0.40
C VAL A 92 1.29 -12.77 -0.65
N PRO A 93 1.22 -13.73 -1.58
CA PRO A 93 2.20 -13.83 -2.66
C PRO A 93 2.14 -12.60 -3.58
N LYS A 94 3.29 -12.29 -4.21
CA LYS A 94 3.40 -11.17 -5.14
C LYS A 94 2.35 -11.25 -6.25
N GLU A 95 2.09 -12.46 -6.77
CA GLU A 95 1.13 -12.67 -7.86
C GLU A 95 -0.27 -12.19 -7.50
N LYS A 96 -0.63 -12.29 -6.23
CA LYS A 96 -1.93 -11.82 -5.76
C LYS A 96 -2.05 -10.31 -5.92
N LEU A 97 -1.03 -9.58 -5.47
CA LEU A 97 -1.02 -8.11 -5.57
C LEU A 97 -0.86 -7.65 -7.01
N ALA A 98 0.03 -8.30 -7.76
CA ALA A 98 0.23 -7.98 -9.17
C ALA A 98 -1.07 -8.16 -9.97
N GLY A 99 -1.81 -9.24 -9.69
CA GLY A 99 -3.10 -9.49 -10.35
C GLY A 99 -4.11 -8.39 -10.09
N ILE A 100 -4.18 -7.90 -8.84
CA ILE A 100 -5.07 -6.80 -8.47
C ILE A 100 -4.69 -5.53 -9.23
N ILE A 101 -3.40 -5.23 -9.28
CA ILE A 101 -2.91 -4.04 -9.98
C ILE A 101 -3.19 -4.15 -11.47
N ASP A 102 -2.88 -5.30 -12.08
CA ASP A 102 -3.07 -5.50 -13.53
C ASP A 102 -4.53 -5.37 -13.91
N ASP A 103 -5.44 -5.93 -13.11
CA ASP A 103 -6.88 -5.82 -13.36
C ASP A 103 -7.33 -4.36 -13.28
N LEU A 104 -6.82 -3.62 -12.30
CA LEU A 104 -7.17 -2.21 -12.14
C LEU A 104 -6.65 -1.38 -13.31
N LEU A 105 -5.44 -1.65 -13.80
CA LEU A 105 -4.86 -0.91 -14.92
C LEU A 105 -5.54 -1.24 -16.24
N ALA A 106 -6.19 -2.39 -16.32
CA ALA A 106 -6.92 -2.81 -17.54
C ALA A 106 -8.29 -2.16 -17.68
N GLU A 107 -8.78 -1.50 -16.63
CA GLU A 107 -10.08 -0.82 -16.67
C GLU A 107 -10.08 0.40 -17.57
#